data_852301134cd862919cb80bb6f528596c
#
_entry.id   852301134cd862919cb80bb6f528596c
#
_cell.length_a   1.000
_cell.length_b   1.000
_cell.length_c   1.000
_cell.angle_alpha   90.00
_cell.angle_beta   90.00
_cell.angle_gamma   90.00
#
_symmetry.space_group_name_H-M   'P 1'
#
loop_
_entity.id
_entity.type
_entity.pdbx_description
1 polymer ?
#
loop_
_entity_poly.entity_id
_entity_poly.type
_entity_poly.pdbx_seq_one_letter_code
_entity_poly.pdbx_strand_id
1 'polypeptide(L)'
;MTQSAKPRKRRSDRNHVIYMIENARGEQYIGITVLSFNGNANRTVSRRVQKHVQRAYSESKSWTLCKSFRKYGPEQHTYEILEIVRGKKQAHARETELINKLQPRLNTFGVR
;
A
#
# COMPACT_ATOMS: atom_id res chain seq x y z
N MET A 1 -1.06 -6.23 39.64
CA MET A 1 -0.93 -6.15 38.85
C MET A 1 -1.28 -6.18 37.92
N THR A 2 -1.48 -5.83 37.73
CA THR A 2 -1.65 -6.06 36.96
C THR A 2 -1.38 -5.88 35.90
N GLN A 3 -1.26 -5.86 35.36
CA GLN A 3 -1.05 -5.81 34.27
C GLN A 3 -0.89 -6.38 33.49
N SER A 4 -1.19 -6.40 33.79
CA SER A 4 -0.63 -7.00 32.95
C SER A 4 -0.86 -7.01 31.52
N ALA A 5 -1.53 -6.23 30.91
CA ALA A 5 -1.65 -6.12 29.49
C ALA A 5 -0.38 -5.51 28.93
N LYS A 6 0.20 -6.15 27.93
CA LYS A 6 1.35 -5.58 27.26
C LYS A 6 0.94 -4.32 26.55
N PRO A 7 1.73 -3.25 26.61
CA PRO A 7 1.42 -2.06 25.84
C PRO A 7 1.42 -2.39 24.36
N ARG A 8 0.55 -1.73 23.62
CA ARG A 8 0.54 -1.88 22.17
C ARG A 8 1.87 -1.40 21.59
N LYS A 9 2.36 -2.10 20.61
CA LYS A 9 3.51 -1.61 19.85
C LYS A 9 3.13 -0.31 19.17
N ARG A 10 4.05 0.63 19.18
CA ARG A 10 3.85 1.88 18.46
C ARG A 10 3.81 1.60 16.97
N ARG A 11 3.08 2.42 16.21
CA ARG A 11 3.02 2.28 14.76
C ARG A 11 4.42 2.25 14.15
N SER A 12 5.33 3.03 14.70
CA SER A 12 6.70 3.09 14.20
C SER A 12 7.46 1.78 14.38
N ASP A 13 6.98 0.90 15.24
CA ASP A 13 7.65 -0.37 15.55
C ASP A 13 6.87 -1.58 15.04
N ARG A 14 5.86 -1.36 14.22
CA ARG A 14 5.06 -2.44 13.65
C ARG A 14 5.63 -2.92 12.34
N ASN A 15 5.23 -4.12 11.95
CA ASN A 15 5.52 -4.60 10.61
C ASN A 15 4.69 -3.84 9.59
N HIS A 16 5.32 -3.54 8.47
CA HIS A 16 4.67 -2.85 7.34
C HIS A 16 4.77 -3.72 6.12
N VAL A 17 3.73 -3.68 5.29
CA VAL A 17 3.69 -4.43 4.04
C VAL A 17 3.92 -3.45 2.89
N ILE A 18 4.91 -3.76 2.06
CA ILE A 18 5.13 -3.03 0.81
C ILE A 18 4.48 -3.87 -0.28
N TYR A 19 3.59 -3.27 -1.04
CA TYR A 19 2.81 -3.97 -2.05
C TYR A 19 2.84 -3.23 -3.38
N MET A 20 2.48 -3.95 -4.44
CA MET A 20 2.41 -3.39 -5.78
C MET A 20 1.04 -3.67 -6.36
N ILE A 21 0.45 -2.68 -7.01
CA ILE A 21 -0.79 -2.83 -7.78
C ILE A 21 -0.42 -2.65 -9.23
N GLU A 22 -0.93 -3.53 -10.09
CA GLU A 22 -0.65 -3.46 -11.53
C GLU A 22 -1.96 -3.47 -12.30
N ASN A 23 -2.07 -2.58 -13.30
CA ASN A 23 -3.27 -2.54 -14.14
C ASN A 23 -3.10 -3.35 -15.42
N ALA A 24 -4.14 -3.33 -16.26
CA ALA A 24 -4.16 -4.12 -17.49
C ALA A 24 -3.05 -3.72 -18.47
N ARG A 25 -2.51 -2.52 -18.35
CA ARG A 25 -1.43 -2.05 -19.22
C ARG A 25 -0.05 -2.35 -18.66
N GLY A 26 0.03 -3.02 -17.52
CA GLY A 26 1.30 -3.27 -16.87
C GLY A 26 1.86 -2.09 -16.11
N GLU A 27 1.09 -1.03 -15.95
CA GLU A 27 1.51 0.11 -15.14
C GLU A 27 1.38 -0.24 -13.67
N GLN A 28 2.33 0.21 -12.87
CA GLN A 28 2.46 -0.24 -11.48
C GLN A 28 2.39 0.89 -10.48
N TYR A 29 1.88 0.56 -9.30
CA TYR A 29 1.86 1.43 -8.13
C TYR A 29 2.49 0.68 -6.97
N ILE A 30 3.39 1.34 -6.25
CA ILE A 30 3.99 0.79 -5.03
C ILE A 30 3.48 1.56 -3.85
N GLY A 31 2.96 0.86 -2.86
CA GLY A 31 2.43 1.45 -1.65
C GLY A 31 2.90 0.72 -0.41
N ILE A 32 2.55 1.28 0.74
CA ILE A 32 2.92 0.74 2.03
C ILE A 32 1.74 0.85 2.97
N THR A 33 1.55 -0.17 3.81
CA THR A 33 0.51 -0.15 4.83
C THR A 33 0.97 -0.96 6.04
N VAL A 34 0.40 -0.65 7.20
CA VAL A 34 0.71 -1.39 8.43
C VAL A 34 0.09 -2.78 8.34
N LEU A 35 0.87 -3.80 8.68
CA LEU A 35 0.38 -5.18 8.71
C LEU A 35 -0.66 -5.33 9.82
N SER A 36 -1.82 -5.87 9.48
CA SER A 36 -2.93 -6.05 10.41
C SER A 36 -3.58 -7.42 10.18
N PHE A 37 -4.79 -7.62 10.72
CA PHE A 37 -5.51 -8.89 10.59
C PHE A 37 -4.67 -10.08 11.09
N ASN A 38 -4.08 -9.93 12.29
CA ASN A 38 -3.27 -10.96 12.92
C ASN A 38 -2.12 -11.43 12.04
N GLY A 39 -1.51 -10.49 11.30
CA GLY A 39 -0.35 -10.80 10.48
C GLY A 39 -0.70 -11.36 9.10
N ASN A 40 -1.96 -11.28 8.69
CA ASN A 40 -2.36 -11.75 7.37
C ASN A 40 -2.10 -10.67 6.33
N ALA A 41 -0.97 -10.80 5.63
CA ALA A 41 -0.54 -9.80 4.67
C ALA A 41 -1.48 -9.69 3.48
N ASN A 42 -1.96 -10.82 2.97
CA ASN A 42 -2.89 -10.79 1.84
C ASN A 42 -4.17 -10.05 2.18
N ARG A 43 -4.73 -10.32 3.34
CA ARG A 43 -5.96 -9.63 3.78
C ARG A 43 -5.70 -8.15 4.01
N THR A 44 -4.54 -7.83 4.58
CA THR A 44 -4.14 -6.44 4.82
C THR A 44 -4.10 -5.66 3.51
N VAL A 45 -3.43 -6.21 2.50
CA VAL A 45 -3.27 -5.52 1.22
C VAL A 45 -4.60 -5.48 0.46
N SER A 46 -5.35 -6.57 0.46
CA SER A 46 -6.66 -6.61 -0.18
C SER A 46 -7.57 -5.50 0.36
N ARG A 47 -7.56 -5.30 1.66
CA ARG A 47 -8.36 -4.24 2.30
C ARG A 47 -7.87 -2.86 1.90
N ARG A 48 -6.56 -2.70 1.79
CA ARG A 48 -5.98 -1.43 1.36
C ARG A 48 -6.34 -1.12 -0.08
N VAL A 49 -6.32 -2.12 -0.95
CA VAL A 49 -6.72 -1.96 -2.35
C VAL A 49 -8.18 -1.54 -2.44
N GLN A 50 -9.05 -2.15 -1.62
CA GLN A 50 -10.46 -1.76 -1.57
C GLN A 50 -10.62 -0.29 -1.20
N LYS A 51 -9.80 0.21 -0.28
CA LYS A 51 -9.84 1.63 0.10
C LYS A 51 -9.41 2.52 -1.06
N HIS A 52 -8.40 2.13 -1.80
CA HIS A 52 -7.98 2.88 -2.98
C HIS A 52 -9.11 2.95 -4.01
N VAL A 53 -9.79 1.83 -4.24
CA VAL A 53 -10.92 1.79 -5.17
C VAL A 53 -12.04 2.71 -4.69
N GLN A 54 -12.36 2.63 -3.40
CA GLN A 54 -13.41 3.45 -2.83
C GLN A 54 -13.11 4.93 -3.00
N ARG A 55 -11.87 5.35 -2.73
CA ARG A 55 -11.47 6.75 -2.92
C ARG A 55 -11.54 7.19 -4.36
N ALA A 56 -11.22 6.28 -5.29
CA ALA A 56 -11.26 6.60 -6.70
C ALA A 56 -12.67 7.00 -7.15
N TYR A 57 -13.68 6.36 -6.60
CA TYR A 57 -15.07 6.60 -7.01
C TYR A 57 -15.82 7.57 -6.11
N SER A 58 -15.57 7.54 -4.81
CA SER A 58 -16.32 8.40 -3.89
C SER A 58 -15.72 9.78 -3.72
N GLU A 59 -14.40 9.90 -3.82
CA GLU A 59 -13.73 11.18 -3.60
C GLU A 59 -13.24 11.82 -4.88
N SER A 60 -13.34 11.13 -5.99
CA SER A 60 -12.90 11.63 -7.31
C SER A 60 -11.49 12.20 -7.30
N LYS A 61 -10.61 11.56 -6.54
CA LYS A 61 -9.22 11.99 -6.45
C LYS A 61 -8.55 11.97 -7.82
N SER A 62 -7.71 12.95 -8.08
CA SER A 62 -6.98 13.04 -9.33
C SER A 62 -5.66 12.28 -9.33
N TRP A 63 -5.40 11.51 -8.29
CA TRP A 63 -4.19 10.69 -8.20
C TRP A 63 -4.15 9.68 -9.33
N THR A 64 -2.95 9.42 -9.84
CA THR A 64 -2.76 8.55 -11.01
C THR A 64 -3.37 7.16 -10.81
N LEU A 65 -3.19 6.58 -9.63
CA LEU A 65 -3.78 5.28 -9.32
C LEU A 65 -5.31 5.33 -9.38
N CYS A 66 -5.92 6.39 -8.83
CA CYS A 66 -7.37 6.54 -8.84
C CYS A 66 -7.89 6.68 -10.27
N LYS A 67 -7.17 7.41 -11.11
CA LYS A 67 -7.53 7.53 -12.53
C LYS A 67 -7.49 6.16 -13.23
N SER A 68 -6.51 5.33 -12.88
CA SER A 68 -6.39 3.99 -13.44
C SER A 68 -7.60 3.14 -13.06
N PHE A 69 -8.03 3.17 -11.81
CA PHE A 69 -9.22 2.44 -11.38
C PHE A 69 -10.46 2.88 -12.13
N ARG A 70 -10.62 4.18 -12.34
CA ARG A 70 -11.79 4.70 -13.06
C ARG A 70 -11.75 4.37 -14.55
N LYS A 71 -10.55 4.34 -15.13
CA LYS A 71 -10.39 4.10 -16.56
C LYS A 71 -10.55 2.63 -16.95
N TYR A 72 -9.95 1.75 -16.19
CA TYR A 72 -9.91 0.32 -16.53
C TYR A 72 -10.84 -0.55 -15.71
N GLY A 73 -11.31 -0.04 -14.58
CA GLY A 73 -12.13 -0.82 -13.66
C GLY A 73 -11.29 -1.54 -12.61
N PRO A 74 -11.83 -1.70 -11.40
CA PRO A 74 -11.09 -2.38 -10.33
C PRO A 74 -10.69 -3.81 -10.65
N GLU A 75 -11.52 -4.53 -11.41
CA GLU A 75 -11.27 -5.93 -11.76
C GLU A 75 -10.10 -6.11 -12.71
N GLN A 76 -9.62 -5.02 -13.32
CA GLN A 76 -8.47 -5.06 -14.22
C GLN A 76 -7.17 -4.77 -13.47
N HIS A 77 -7.22 -4.81 -12.15
CA HIS A 77 -6.04 -4.54 -11.30
C HIS A 77 -5.74 -5.76 -10.45
N THR A 78 -4.45 -6.09 -10.36
CA THR A 78 -3.97 -7.16 -9.48
C THR A 78 -3.02 -6.55 -8.48
N TYR A 79 -2.76 -7.28 -7.39
CA TYR A 79 -1.77 -6.81 -6.42
C TYR A 79 -0.81 -7.93 -6.05
N GLU A 80 0.35 -7.52 -5.57
CA GLU A 80 1.39 -8.44 -5.15
C GLU A 80 2.07 -7.88 -3.90
N ILE A 81 2.38 -8.76 -2.95
CA ILE A 81 3.14 -8.38 -1.76
C ILE A 81 4.61 -8.46 -2.12
N LEU A 82 5.30 -7.33 -2.01
CA LEU A 82 6.73 -7.28 -2.34
C LEU A 82 7.60 -7.64 -1.15
N GLU A 83 7.27 -7.08 0.03
CA GLU A 83 8.15 -7.23 1.18
C GLU A 83 7.40 -6.87 2.45
N ILE A 84 7.79 -7.50 3.56
CA ILE A 84 7.31 -7.12 4.89
C ILE A 84 8.52 -6.61 5.66
N VAL A 85 8.42 -5.37 6.16
CA VAL A 85 9.54 -4.70 6.83
C VAL A 85 9.08 -4.21 8.19
N ARG A 86 9.86 -4.52 9.22
CA ARG A 86 9.56 -4.05 10.56
C ARG A 86 10.10 -2.63 10.75
N GLY A 87 9.28 -1.78 11.35
CA GLY A 87 9.64 -0.41 11.64
C GLY A 87 9.23 0.54 10.54
N LYS A 88 8.56 1.64 10.93
CA LYS A 88 8.05 2.61 9.98
C LYS A 88 9.16 3.25 9.14
N LYS A 89 10.23 3.64 9.82
CA LYS A 89 11.35 4.33 9.14
C LYS A 89 12.02 3.41 8.12
N GLN A 90 12.29 2.18 8.52
CA GLN A 90 12.92 1.21 7.65
C GLN A 90 12.02 0.86 6.47
N ALA A 91 10.71 0.71 6.75
CA ALA A 91 9.76 0.36 5.70
C ALA A 91 9.63 1.48 4.66
N HIS A 92 9.58 2.74 5.09
CA HIS A 92 9.52 3.87 4.17
C HIS A 92 10.80 4.01 3.36
N ALA A 93 11.95 3.76 3.98
CA ALA A 93 13.22 3.79 3.26
C ALA A 93 13.24 2.72 2.17
N ARG A 94 12.74 1.52 2.48
CA ARG A 94 12.70 0.43 1.51
C ARG A 94 11.70 0.71 0.39
N GLU A 95 10.55 1.29 0.74
CA GLU A 95 9.57 1.70 -0.26
C GLU A 95 10.19 2.70 -1.23
N THR A 96 10.89 3.69 -0.70
CA THR A 96 11.57 4.70 -1.53
C THR A 96 12.58 4.07 -2.48
N GLU A 97 13.37 3.11 -1.97
CA GLU A 97 14.31 2.38 -2.82
C GLU A 97 13.62 1.68 -3.97
N LEU A 98 12.51 0.99 -3.67
CA LEU A 98 11.76 0.25 -4.69
C LEU A 98 11.12 1.19 -5.71
N ILE A 99 10.60 2.32 -5.24
CA ILE A 99 10.02 3.31 -6.14
C ILE A 99 11.10 3.87 -7.07
N ASN A 100 12.26 4.18 -6.52
CA ASN A 100 13.35 4.71 -7.34
C ASN A 100 13.87 3.68 -8.35
N LYS A 101 13.91 2.42 -7.94
CA LYS A 101 14.40 1.34 -8.81
C LYS A 101 13.41 0.99 -9.90
N LEU A 102 12.14 0.88 -9.57
CA LEU A 102 11.12 0.37 -10.49
C LEU A 102 10.38 1.47 -11.26
N GLN A 103 10.44 2.71 -10.79
CA GLN A 103 9.79 3.86 -11.42
C GLN A 103 8.33 3.58 -11.77
N PRO A 104 7.50 3.21 -10.78
CA PRO A 104 6.11 2.82 -11.06
C PRO A 104 5.29 4.02 -11.56
N ARG A 105 4.63 3.84 -12.68
CA ARG A 105 3.93 4.93 -13.36
C ARG A 105 2.68 5.42 -12.63
N LEU A 106 2.08 4.57 -11.79
CA LEU A 106 0.85 4.93 -11.10
C LEU A 106 1.10 5.69 -9.80
N ASN A 107 2.34 5.81 -9.37
CA ASN A 107 2.67 6.67 -8.24
C ASN A 107 2.68 8.12 -8.69
N THR A 108 2.23 9.01 -7.81
CA THR A 108 2.18 10.44 -8.12
C THR A 108 3.51 11.08 -7.71
N PHE A 109 4.41 11.23 -8.67
CA PHE A 109 5.74 11.77 -8.39
C PHE A 109 5.84 13.28 -8.47
N GLY A 110 4.94 13.91 -9.21
CA GLY A 110 5.01 15.34 -9.43
C GLY A 110 4.87 16.15 -8.16
N VAL A 111 4.49 15.51 -7.07
CA VAL A 111 4.30 16.17 -5.79
C VAL A 111 5.54 16.11 -4.90
N ARG A 112 6.56 15.47 -5.37
CA ARG A 112 7.78 15.36 -4.59
C ARG A 112 8.74 16.50 -4.86
#